data_a5b6340b9a6f3cf3720140d4c5f8c015
#
_entry.id   a5b6340b9a6f3cf3720140d4c5f8c015
#
_cell.length_a   1.000
_cell.length_b   1.000
_cell.length_c   1.000
_cell.angle_alpha   90.00
_cell.angle_beta   90.00
_cell.angle_gamma   90.00
#
_symmetry.space_group_name_H-M   'P 1'
#
loop_
_entity.id
_entity.type
_entity.pdbx_description
1 polymer ?
#
loop_
_entity_poly.entity_id
_entity_poly.type
_entity_poly.pdbx_seq_one_letter_code
_entity_poly.pdbx_strand_id
1 'polypeptide(L)'
;SQRLQQQLGTIEGDAELELDSLRLFKREQTLVIASAELGGEIDATEVSHYLCDLAEVVLDAVYRLALKAIQQQYGDAECVDGDTRRSARFAIIGYGKLGGYEMHYQSDLDLIFLHDSSGEQQNSNGAKSIENSVYFARLAQKVISMTSVLTVSGKLYEIDSRLRPEGSSGLLVSSRAAYRRYQLEKAWTWEHQALVRARLVAGSSQLEDGFREIRNEVLMRPRDREQLARDIVDMRTRIYQNQRPPEGDRVDIKHSRGGMVDIEFLVQYWVLAEANSIGSDCLYSDNISLLKALYQLNLITAAQSQLAEIYQSYHRLLHESVLQNQSAEIDAVLIDEQMTQVNNCWNDCFGLLEN
;
A
#
# COMPACT_ATOMS: atom_id res chain seq x y z
N SER A 1 20.75 -0.79 -2.50
CA SER A 1 20.58 -0.06 -3.79
C SER A 1 21.87 0.10 -4.59
N GLN A 2 23.05 0.42 -4.00
CA GLN A 2 24.32 0.56 -4.74
C GLN A 2 24.74 -0.72 -5.49
N ARG A 3 24.63 -1.89 -4.85
CA ARG A 3 24.96 -3.19 -5.49
C ARG A 3 24.07 -3.46 -6.72
N LEU A 4 22.77 -3.18 -6.60
CA LEU A 4 21.84 -3.32 -7.71
C LEU A 4 22.18 -2.39 -8.88
N GLN A 5 22.48 -1.12 -8.59
CA GLN A 5 22.88 -0.14 -9.61
C GLN A 5 24.16 -0.56 -10.35
N GLN A 6 25.15 -1.13 -9.65
CA GLN A 6 26.35 -1.67 -10.27
C GLN A 6 26.04 -2.87 -11.16
N GLN A 7 25.20 -3.80 -10.72
CA GLN A 7 24.79 -4.96 -11.52
C GLN A 7 24.05 -4.54 -12.79
N LEU A 8 23.06 -3.64 -12.67
CA LEU A 8 22.30 -3.14 -13.82
C LEU A 8 23.18 -2.33 -14.79
N GLY A 9 24.15 -1.56 -14.29
CA GLY A 9 25.07 -0.80 -15.13
C GLY A 9 25.97 -1.65 -16.04
N THR A 10 26.22 -2.92 -15.69
CA THR A 10 27.03 -3.84 -16.52
C THR A 10 26.27 -4.48 -17.67
N ILE A 11 24.93 -4.46 -17.62
CA ILE A 11 24.00 -5.11 -18.59
C ILE A 11 23.06 -4.07 -19.23
N GLU A 12 23.39 -2.80 -19.12
CA GLU A 12 22.55 -1.71 -19.60
C GLU A 12 22.26 -1.82 -21.10
N GLY A 13 20.96 -1.76 -21.43
CA GLY A 13 20.47 -1.81 -22.82
C GLY A 13 19.79 -3.11 -23.20
N ASP A 14 19.89 -4.19 -22.40
CA ASP A 14 19.13 -5.42 -22.56
C ASP A 14 18.08 -5.53 -21.46
N ALA A 15 16.85 -5.11 -21.79
CA ALA A 15 15.76 -5.06 -20.82
C ALA A 15 15.36 -6.44 -20.25
N GLU A 16 15.60 -7.53 -20.96
CA GLU A 16 15.32 -8.88 -20.48
C GLU A 16 16.35 -9.30 -19.43
N LEU A 17 17.63 -9.08 -19.70
CA LEU A 17 18.70 -9.34 -18.74
C LEU A 17 18.59 -8.44 -17.51
N GLU A 18 18.22 -7.16 -17.69
CA GLU A 18 17.99 -6.23 -16.57
C GLU A 18 16.85 -6.71 -15.66
N LEU A 19 15.72 -7.19 -16.23
CA LEU A 19 14.60 -7.74 -15.45
C LEU A 19 14.94 -9.07 -14.78
N ASP A 20 15.70 -9.95 -15.42
CA ASP A 20 16.14 -11.19 -14.79
C ASP A 20 17.11 -10.93 -13.64
N SER A 21 18.01 -9.95 -13.79
CA SER A 21 18.87 -9.49 -12.69
C SER A 21 18.06 -8.96 -11.49
N LEU A 22 16.98 -8.21 -11.74
CA LEU A 22 16.07 -7.75 -10.68
C LEU A 22 15.37 -8.92 -9.96
N ARG A 23 14.96 -9.96 -10.70
CA ARG A 23 14.34 -11.17 -10.10
C ARG A 23 15.31 -11.91 -9.21
N LEU A 24 16.55 -12.10 -9.67
CA LEU A 24 17.60 -12.73 -8.88
C LEU A 24 17.93 -11.91 -7.65
N PHE A 25 18.11 -10.60 -7.79
CA PHE A 25 18.34 -9.68 -6.69
C PHE A 25 17.25 -9.77 -5.63
N LYS A 26 15.97 -9.69 -6.04
CA LYS A 26 14.84 -9.85 -5.11
C LYS A 26 14.92 -11.17 -4.35
N ARG A 27 15.16 -12.29 -5.04
CA ARG A 27 15.27 -13.62 -4.40
C ARG A 27 16.42 -13.70 -3.42
N GLU A 28 17.60 -13.19 -3.77
CA GLU A 28 18.77 -13.14 -2.89
C GLU A 28 18.46 -12.32 -1.63
N GLN A 29 17.92 -11.10 -1.78
CA GLN A 29 17.61 -10.26 -0.63
C GLN A 29 16.50 -10.86 0.24
N THR A 30 15.46 -11.43 -0.35
CA THR A 30 14.41 -12.15 0.40
C THR A 30 14.99 -13.31 1.21
N LEU A 31 15.95 -14.07 0.66
CA LEU A 31 16.62 -15.16 1.38
C LEU A 31 17.47 -14.62 2.54
N VAL A 32 18.18 -13.52 2.35
CA VAL A 32 18.98 -12.88 3.42
C VAL A 32 18.06 -12.43 4.56
N ILE A 33 16.94 -11.75 4.26
CA ILE A 33 15.96 -11.32 5.26
C ILE A 33 15.39 -12.52 6.01
N ALA A 34 14.97 -13.56 5.30
CA ALA A 34 14.41 -14.76 5.92
C ALA A 34 15.45 -15.51 6.80
N SER A 35 16.71 -15.52 6.38
CA SER A 35 17.79 -16.14 7.17
C SER A 35 18.05 -15.37 8.47
N ALA A 36 18.03 -14.03 8.43
CA ALA A 36 18.21 -13.19 9.60
C ALA A 36 17.01 -13.31 10.58
N GLU A 37 15.78 -13.39 10.06
CA GLU A 37 14.58 -13.66 10.88
C GLU A 37 14.65 -15.02 11.58
N LEU A 38 14.95 -16.10 10.83
CA LEU A 38 15.08 -17.44 11.38
C LEU A 38 16.25 -17.55 12.37
N GLY A 39 17.31 -16.76 12.19
CA GLY A 39 18.43 -16.63 13.12
C GLY A 39 18.13 -15.82 14.37
N GLY A 40 16.97 -15.13 14.42
CA GLY A 40 16.58 -14.25 15.53
C GLY A 40 17.38 -12.95 15.58
N GLU A 41 18.00 -12.54 14.45
CA GLU A 41 18.78 -11.31 14.34
C GLU A 41 17.89 -10.08 14.11
N ILE A 42 16.72 -10.28 13.50
CA ILE A 42 15.72 -9.25 13.23
C ILE A 42 14.32 -9.74 13.61
N ASP A 43 13.45 -8.83 14.04
CA ASP A 43 12.07 -9.14 14.38
C ASP A 43 11.10 -9.00 13.17
N ALA A 44 9.85 -9.45 13.35
CA ALA A 44 8.84 -9.43 12.29
C ALA A 44 8.52 -8.01 11.77
N THR A 45 8.66 -6.98 12.61
CA THR A 45 8.48 -5.57 12.20
C THR A 45 9.61 -5.13 11.29
N GLU A 46 10.85 -5.43 11.66
CA GLU A 46 12.04 -5.15 10.86
C GLU A 46 11.98 -5.90 9.52
N VAL A 47 11.56 -7.16 9.53
CA VAL A 47 11.33 -7.96 8.31
C VAL A 47 10.35 -7.25 7.39
N SER A 48 9.19 -6.82 7.91
CA SER A 48 8.18 -6.11 7.13
C SER A 48 8.73 -4.84 6.50
N HIS A 49 9.53 -4.07 7.23
CA HIS A 49 10.20 -2.87 6.71
C HIS A 49 11.20 -3.21 5.60
N TYR A 50 12.08 -4.20 5.81
CA TYR A 50 13.04 -4.62 4.78
C TYR A 50 12.37 -5.17 3.52
N LEU A 51 11.25 -5.87 3.65
CA LEU A 51 10.47 -6.33 2.49
C LEU A 51 9.81 -5.17 1.74
N CYS A 52 9.35 -4.11 2.45
CA CYS A 52 8.87 -2.89 1.82
C CYS A 52 10.00 -2.15 1.09
N ASP A 53 11.15 -1.95 1.73
CA ASP A 53 12.32 -1.32 1.11
C ASP A 53 12.77 -2.08 -0.15
N LEU A 54 12.76 -3.41 -0.09
CA LEU A 54 13.07 -4.25 -1.24
C LEU A 54 12.07 -4.05 -2.38
N ALA A 55 10.78 -3.99 -2.06
CA ALA A 55 9.74 -3.76 -3.05
C ALA A 55 9.87 -2.38 -3.70
N GLU A 56 10.17 -1.33 -2.93
CA GLU A 56 10.38 0.03 -3.44
C GLU A 56 11.60 0.13 -4.35
N VAL A 57 12.73 -0.49 -3.95
CA VAL A 57 13.95 -0.53 -4.78
C VAL A 57 13.68 -1.24 -6.11
N VAL A 58 12.94 -2.34 -6.09
CA VAL A 58 12.56 -3.09 -7.29
C VAL A 58 11.58 -2.29 -8.15
N LEU A 59 10.55 -1.68 -7.55
CA LEU A 59 9.59 -0.84 -8.27
C LEU A 59 10.23 0.37 -8.93
N ASP A 60 11.15 1.06 -8.24
CA ASP A 60 11.87 2.21 -8.79
C ASP A 60 12.74 1.78 -9.99
N ALA A 61 13.43 0.64 -9.89
CA ALA A 61 14.20 0.11 -11.02
C ALA A 61 13.31 -0.25 -12.22
N VAL A 62 12.19 -0.95 -11.99
CA VAL A 62 11.21 -1.27 -13.04
C VAL A 62 10.61 0.00 -13.65
N TYR A 63 10.26 1.00 -12.82
CA TYR A 63 9.77 2.28 -13.31
C TYR A 63 10.77 2.96 -14.24
N ARG A 64 12.05 3.03 -13.87
CA ARG A 64 13.10 3.64 -14.70
C ARG A 64 13.26 2.91 -16.03
N LEU A 65 13.25 1.57 -16.03
CA LEU A 65 13.32 0.77 -17.26
C LEU A 65 12.10 1.00 -18.16
N ALA A 66 10.92 1.02 -17.57
CA ALA A 66 9.67 1.29 -18.29
C ALA A 66 9.67 2.70 -18.87
N LEU A 67 10.08 3.71 -18.08
CA LEU A 67 10.15 5.11 -18.52
C LEU A 67 11.14 5.28 -19.67
N LYS A 68 12.36 4.72 -19.56
CA LYS A 68 13.37 4.74 -20.63
C LYS A 68 12.82 4.20 -21.95
N ALA A 69 12.10 3.08 -21.91
CA ALA A 69 11.50 2.48 -23.10
C ALA A 69 10.36 3.35 -23.71
N ILE A 70 9.56 3.99 -22.87
CA ILE A 70 8.49 4.90 -23.32
C ILE A 70 9.11 6.18 -23.91
N GLN A 71 10.14 6.75 -23.27
CA GLN A 71 10.86 7.94 -23.77
C GLN A 71 11.53 7.69 -25.11
N GLN A 72 12.15 6.53 -25.32
CA GLN A 72 12.75 6.16 -26.63
C GLN A 72 11.72 6.17 -27.76
N GLN A 73 10.46 5.83 -27.46
CA GLN A 73 9.41 5.74 -28.47
C GLN A 73 8.65 7.06 -28.69
N TYR A 74 8.41 7.85 -27.61
CA TYR A 74 7.51 8.98 -27.64
C TYR A 74 8.14 10.30 -27.19
N GLY A 75 9.40 10.30 -26.73
CA GLY A 75 10.04 11.44 -26.08
C GLY A 75 9.57 11.61 -24.65
N ASP A 76 9.74 12.79 -24.09
CA ASP A 76 9.33 13.17 -22.76
C ASP A 76 7.89 13.68 -22.75
N ALA A 77 7.14 13.35 -21.70
CA ALA A 77 5.82 13.95 -21.49
C ALA A 77 5.96 15.41 -21.05
N GLU A 78 5.39 16.34 -21.78
CA GLU A 78 5.46 17.77 -21.51
C GLU A 78 4.09 18.40 -21.29
N CYS A 79 4.08 19.48 -20.52
CA CYS A 79 2.94 20.34 -20.32
C CYS A 79 3.30 21.73 -20.78
N VAL A 80 2.41 22.38 -21.52
CA VAL A 80 2.53 23.78 -21.91
C VAL A 80 1.30 24.54 -21.43
N ASP A 81 1.53 25.64 -20.73
CA ASP A 81 0.49 26.52 -20.20
C ASP A 81 0.96 27.98 -20.43
N GLY A 82 0.39 28.66 -21.42
CA GLY A 82 0.92 29.88 -21.95
C GLY A 82 2.36 29.74 -22.44
N ASP A 83 3.26 30.57 -21.92
CA ASP A 83 4.71 30.52 -22.23
C ASP A 83 5.49 29.55 -21.37
N THR A 84 4.85 28.88 -20.41
CA THR A 84 5.52 27.96 -19.47
C THR A 84 5.49 26.54 -20.01
N ARG A 85 6.71 25.97 -20.16
CA ARG A 85 6.89 24.55 -20.52
C ARG A 85 7.54 23.81 -19.37
N ARG A 86 7.00 22.64 -19.01
CA ARG A 86 7.55 21.77 -17.99
C ARG A 86 7.36 20.29 -18.33
N SER A 87 8.22 19.44 -17.82
CA SER A 87 8.01 17.99 -17.89
C SER A 87 6.86 17.58 -16.97
N ALA A 88 6.00 16.70 -17.46
CA ALA A 88 4.99 16.05 -16.66
C ALA A 88 5.61 14.86 -15.89
N ARG A 89 5.18 14.67 -14.65
CA ARG A 89 5.74 13.70 -13.72
C ARG A 89 4.77 12.57 -13.46
N PHE A 90 5.32 11.43 -13.03
CA PHE A 90 4.58 10.22 -12.72
C PHE A 90 4.95 9.72 -11.33
N ALA A 91 3.98 9.19 -10.61
CA ALA A 91 4.15 8.63 -9.27
C ALA A 91 3.40 7.30 -9.15
N ILE A 92 4.01 6.38 -8.41
CA ILE A 92 3.43 5.11 -7.97
C ILE A 92 3.14 5.25 -6.49
N ILE A 93 1.87 5.09 -6.12
CA ILE A 93 1.40 5.16 -4.75
C ILE A 93 1.11 3.74 -4.28
N GLY A 94 1.78 3.34 -3.20
CA GLY A 94 1.53 2.08 -2.51
C GLY A 94 0.43 2.23 -1.48
N TYR A 95 -0.48 1.27 -1.47
CA TYR A 95 -1.56 1.10 -0.51
C TYR A 95 -1.35 -0.17 0.31
N GLY A 96 -2.29 -0.47 1.17
CA GLY A 96 -2.35 -1.73 1.91
C GLY A 96 -1.07 -2.03 2.68
N LYS A 97 -0.53 -3.22 2.51
CA LYS A 97 0.67 -3.66 3.25
C LYS A 97 1.93 -2.89 2.85
N LEU A 98 2.12 -2.60 1.56
CA LEU A 98 3.26 -1.82 1.10
C LEU A 98 3.19 -0.37 1.62
N GLY A 99 2.02 0.26 1.52
CA GLY A 99 1.79 1.61 2.03
C GLY A 99 1.96 1.71 3.54
N GLY A 100 1.56 0.68 4.28
CA GLY A 100 1.64 0.59 5.75
C GLY A 100 2.95 0.02 6.32
N TYR A 101 3.98 -0.24 5.50
CA TYR A 101 5.22 -0.89 5.95
C TYR A 101 5.02 -2.26 6.62
N GLU A 102 4.01 -3.03 6.17
CA GLU A 102 3.55 -4.27 6.80
C GLU A 102 3.57 -5.46 5.82
N MET A 103 4.56 -5.48 4.90
CA MET A 103 4.70 -6.58 3.95
C MET A 103 5.17 -7.87 4.63
N HIS A 104 4.72 -8.98 4.10
CA HIS A 104 5.26 -10.32 4.35
C HIS A 104 5.75 -10.96 3.04
N TYR A 105 6.41 -12.11 3.12
CA TYR A 105 7.09 -12.76 1.98
C TYR A 105 6.21 -13.04 0.76
N GLN A 106 4.91 -13.21 0.94
CA GLN A 106 3.93 -13.50 -0.14
C GLN A 106 2.98 -12.34 -0.42
N SER A 107 3.33 -11.10 0.03
CA SER A 107 2.49 -9.93 -0.23
C SER A 107 2.46 -9.59 -1.70
N ASP A 108 1.27 -9.31 -2.20
CA ASP A 108 1.00 -8.54 -3.41
C ASP A 108 1.23 -7.04 -3.17
N LEU A 109 1.27 -6.27 -4.25
CA LEU A 109 1.43 -4.83 -4.20
C LEU A 109 0.12 -4.16 -4.63
N ASP A 110 -0.54 -3.49 -3.69
CA ASP A 110 -1.67 -2.62 -3.96
C ASP A 110 -1.15 -1.27 -4.47
N LEU A 111 -1.31 -0.99 -5.77
CA LEU A 111 -0.73 0.20 -6.40
C LEU A 111 -1.76 1.03 -7.14
N ILE A 112 -1.65 2.35 -7.05
CA ILE A 112 -2.28 3.27 -7.99
C ILE A 112 -1.23 4.15 -8.66
N PHE A 113 -1.60 4.72 -9.80
CA PHE A 113 -0.71 5.50 -10.64
C PHE A 113 -1.26 6.92 -10.82
N LEU A 114 -0.41 7.91 -10.55
CA LEU A 114 -0.77 9.33 -10.67
C LEU A 114 0.21 10.06 -11.58
N HIS A 115 -0.27 11.15 -12.19
CA HIS A 115 0.57 12.11 -12.89
C HIS A 115 0.13 13.57 -12.59
N ASP A 116 1.02 14.52 -12.85
CA ASP A 116 0.73 15.95 -12.66
C ASP A 116 0.51 16.71 -13.96
N SER A 117 0.31 16.00 -15.07
CA SER A 117 0.05 16.66 -16.36
C SER A 117 -1.16 17.58 -16.28
N SER A 118 -0.98 18.82 -16.69
CA SER A 118 -1.99 19.86 -16.68
C SER A 118 -1.62 20.97 -17.67
N GLY A 119 -2.53 21.90 -17.96
CA GLY A 119 -2.31 23.00 -18.88
C GLY A 119 -3.02 22.80 -20.22
N GLU A 120 -2.84 23.73 -21.15
CA GLU A 120 -3.52 23.78 -22.45
C GLU A 120 -3.04 22.68 -23.41
N GLN A 121 -1.73 22.37 -23.37
CA GLN A 121 -1.14 21.33 -24.20
C GLN A 121 -0.46 20.28 -23.31
N GLN A 122 -0.83 19.03 -23.49
CA GLN A 122 -0.38 17.90 -22.71
C GLN A 122 0.02 16.74 -23.63
N ASN A 123 1.20 16.85 -24.25
CA ASN A 123 1.68 15.89 -25.23
C ASN A 123 3.16 15.58 -25.03
N SER A 124 3.57 14.39 -25.44
CA SER A 124 4.99 14.05 -25.48
C SER A 124 5.70 14.78 -26.65
N ASN A 125 7.02 15.00 -26.50
CA ASN A 125 7.81 15.82 -27.43
C ASN A 125 8.61 15.01 -28.48
N GLY A 126 8.41 13.70 -28.55
CA GLY A 126 9.12 12.84 -29.50
C GLY A 126 8.53 12.87 -30.91
N ALA A 127 9.21 12.20 -31.85
CA ALA A 127 8.78 12.11 -33.24
C ALA A 127 7.38 11.48 -33.42
N LYS A 128 6.97 10.61 -32.48
CA LYS A 128 5.63 10.04 -32.38
C LYS A 128 4.94 10.63 -31.15
N SER A 129 4.61 11.92 -31.21
CA SER A 129 3.91 12.62 -30.11
C SER A 129 2.55 11.97 -29.82
N ILE A 130 2.25 11.78 -28.54
CA ILE A 130 0.97 11.26 -28.02
C ILE A 130 0.51 12.11 -26.82
N GLU A 131 -0.78 12.12 -26.54
CA GLU A 131 -1.34 12.77 -25.36
C GLU A 131 -0.76 12.16 -24.07
N ASN A 132 -0.52 13.00 -23.06
CA ASN A 132 0.05 12.58 -21.78
C ASN A 132 -0.81 11.55 -21.05
N SER A 133 -2.13 11.59 -21.19
CA SER A 133 -3.05 10.56 -20.68
C SER A 133 -2.73 9.17 -21.23
N VAL A 134 -2.48 9.07 -22.54
CA VAL A 134 -2.09 7.84 -23.22
C VAL A 134 -0.66 7.44 -22.89
N TYR A 135 0.25 8.44 -22.79
CA TYR A 135 1.64 8.23 -22.40
C TYR A 135 1.74 7.54 -21.03
N PHE A 136 1.09 8.10 -20.01
CA PHE A 136 1.14 7.58 -18.65
C PHE A 136 0.37 6.27 -18.50
N ALA A 137 -0.72 6.07 -19.25
CA ALA A 137 -1.38 4.76 -19.28
C ALA A 137 -0.47 3.65 -19.82
N ARG A 138 0.28 3.92 -20.91
CA ARG A 138 1.28 2.98 -21.46
C ARG A 138 2.44 2.74 -20.48
N LEU A 139 2.90 3.80 -19.80
CA LEU A 139 3.95 3.67 -18.78
C LEU A 139 3.49 2.75 -17.64
N ALA A 140 2.30 2.98 -17.09
CA ALA A 140 1.74 2.14 -16.03
C ALA A 140 1.54 0.68 -16.48
N GLN A 141 0.99 0.46 -17.69
CA GLN A 141 0.84 -0.89 -18.28
C GLN A 141 2.19 -1.59 -18.40
N LYS A 142 3.25 -0.85 -18.81
CA LYS A 142 4.59 -1.41 -18.94
C LYS A 142 5.19 -1.75 -17.57
N VAL A 143 5.02 -0.90 -16.55
CA VAL A 143 5.41 -1.19 -15.15
C VAL A 143 4.71 -2.46 -14.66
N ILE A 144 3.39 -2.56 -14.80
CA ILE A 144 2.62 -3.75 -14.40
C ILE A 144 3.13 -4.99 -15.11
N SER A 145 3.28 -4.93 -16.43
CA SER A 145 3.75 -6.06 -17.23
C SER A 145 5.14 -6.52 -16.81
N MET A 146 6.11 -5.62 -16.67
CA MET A 146 7.47 -5.94 -16.24
C MET A 146 7.52 -6.55 -14.83
N THR A 147 6.64 -6.10 -13.94
CA THR A 147 6.59 -6.58 -12.54
C THR A 147 5.93 -7.95 -12.42
N SER A 148 4.83 -8.20 -13.17
CA SER A 148 3.97 -9.38 -13.00
C SER A 148 4.28 -10.54 -13.97
N VAL A 149 5.04 -10.30 -15.04
CA VAL A 149 5.37 -11.36 -16.01
C VAL A 149 6.16 -12.48 -15.35
N LEU A 150 5.65 -13.71 -15.47
CA LEU A 150 6.32 -14.93 -15.06
C LEU A 150 7.32 -15.38 -16.12
N THR A 151 8.57 -15.53 -15.72
CA THR A 151 9.66 -16.08 -16.56
C THR A 151 10.27 -17.31 -15.89
N VAL A 152 11.30 -17.90 -16.50
CA VAL A 152 12.09 -18.98 -15.88
C VAL A 152 12.71 -18.54 -14.55
N SER A 153 13.09 -17.26 -14.44
CA SER A 153 13.62 -16.65 -13.21
C SER A 153 12.53 -16.28 -12.18
N GLY A 154 11.25 -16.54 -12.45
CA GLY A 154 10.11 -16.20 -11.63
C GLY A 154 9.46 -14.87 -12.02
N LYS A 155 8.64 -14.33 -11.12
CA LYS A 155 8.05 -12.97 -11.21
C LYS A 155 8.59 -12.07 -10.11
N LEU A 156 8.52 -10.75 -10.31
CA LEU A 156 8.87 -9.80 -9.26
C LEU A 156 7.76 -9.73 -8.20
N TYR A 157 6.59 -9.23 -8.56
CA TYR A 157 5.43 -9.14 -7.67
C TYR A 157 4.14 -9.29 -8.46
N GLU A 158 3.06 -9.70 -7.78
CA GLU A 158 1.69 -9.47 -8.25
C GLU A 158 1.29 -8.02 -7.95
N ILE A 159 0.58 -7.38 -8.87
CA ILE A 159 0.07 -6.02 -8.70
C ILE A 159 -1.45 -6.04 -8.68
N ASP A 160 -2.02 -5.46 -7.63
CA ASP A 160 -3.43 -5.11 -7.58
C ASP A 160 -3.60 -3.59 -7.73
N SER A 161 -4.34 -3.16 -8.73
CA SER A 161 -4.62 -1.75 -8.99
C SER A 161 -6.10 -1.39 -8.81
N ARG A 162 -6.88 -2.22 -8.10
CA ARG A 162 -8.33 -2.03 -7.92
C ARG A 162 -8.67 -0.90 -6.96
N LEU A 163 -7.72 -0.41 -6.14
CA LEU A 163 -7.89 0.76 -5.26
C LEU A 163 -7.83 2.11 -5.99
N ARG A 164 -7.67 2.10 -7.33
CA ARG A 164 -7.75 3.32 -8.14
C ARG A 164 -9.18 3.87 -8.20
N PRO A 165 -9.37 5.17 -8.48
CA PRO A 165 -10.70 5.77 -8.66
C PRO A 165 -11.61 4.95 -9.57
N GLU A 166 -12.84 4.68 -9.12
CA GLU A 166 -13.85 3.85 -9.80
C GLU A 166 -13.44 2.37 -9.97
N GLY A 167 -12.43 1.90 -9.25
CA GLY A 167 -11.99 0.50 -9.25
C GLY A 167 -11.56 -0.01 -10.62
N SER A 168 -11.95 -1.24 -10.97
CA SER A 168 -11.59 -1.86 -12.25
C SER A 168 -12.23 -1.20 -13.48
N SER A 169 -13.31 -0.42 -13.31
CA SER A 169 -13.95 0.33 -14.40
C SER A 169 -13.31 1.69 -14.68
N GLY A 170 -12.51 2.21 -13.73
CA GLY A 170 -11.85 3.49 -13.87
C GLY A 170 -10.56 3.45 -14.70
N LEU A 171 -10.05 4.63 -15.03
CA LEU A 171 -8.77 4.78 -15.74
C LEU A 171 -7.63 4.20 -14.90
N LEU A 172 -6.68 3.54 -15.56
CA LEU A 172 -5.52 2.95 -14.89
C LEU A 172 -4.63 4.03 -14.21
N VAL A 173 -4.54 5.20 -14.81
CA VAL A 173 -3.76 6.33 -14.32
C VAL A 173 -4.66 7.55 -14.20
N SER A 174 -4.58 8.27 -13.10
CA SER A 174 -5.33 9.49 -12.87
C SER A 174 -4.40 10.71 -12.80
N SER A 175 -4.86 11.87 -13.27
CA SER A 175 -4.16 13.10 -12.91
C SER A 175 -4.35 13.39 -11.42
N ARG A 176 -3.35 14.02 -10.79
CA ARG A 176 -3.42 14.45 -9.39
C ARG A 176 -4.70 15.25 -9.08
N ALA A 177 -5.09 16.15 -10.00
CA ALA A 177 -6.30 16.94 -9.84
C ALA A 177 -7.59 16.11 -9.90
N ALA A 178 -7.66 15.13 -10.83
CA ALA A 178 -8.80 14.23 -10.94
C ALA A 178 -8.89 13.30 -9.71
N TYR A 179 -7.74 12.78 -9.24
CA TYR A 179 -7.66 11.98 -8.04
C TYR A 179 -8.17 12.74 -6.81
N ARG A 180 -7.66 13.98 -6.58
CA ARG A 180 -8.12 14.84 -5.48
C ARG A 180 -9.65 15.03 -5.52
N ARG A 181 -10.18 15.42 -6.69
CA ARG A 181 -11.62 15.63 -6.86
C ARG A 181 -12.43 14.35 -6.57
N TYR A 182 -11.98 13.20 -7.07
CA TYR A 182 -12.62 11.91 -6.79
C TYR A 182 -12.67 11.63 -5.30
N GLN A 183 -11.54 11.73 -4.61
CA GLN A 183 -11.45 11.47 -3.17
C GLN A 183 -12.34 12.41 -2.33
N LEU A 184 -12.51 13.65 -2.78
CA LEU A 184 -13.31 14.65 -2.06
C LEU A 184 -14.83 14.54 -2.34
N GLU A 185 -15.22 14.10 -3.54
CA GLU A 185 -16.61 14.20 -4.01
C GLU A 185 -17.31 12.84 -4.19
N LYS A 186 -16.58 11.77 -4.47
CA LYS A 186 -17.16 10.48 -4.91
C LYS A 186 -16.71 9.26 -4.10
N ALA A 187 -15.54 9.32 -3.50
CA ALA A 187 -14.97 8.16 -2.82
C ALA A 187 -15.82 7.73 -1.62
N TRP A 188 -15.93 6.41 -1.46
CA TRP A 188 -16.63 5.77 -0.34
C TRP A 188 -15.77 5.77 0.93
N THR A 189 -16.40 5.57 2.07
CA THR A 189 -15.71 5.48 3.38
C THR A 189 -14.58 4.44 3.35
N TRP A 190 -14.78 3.26 2.74
CA TRP A 190 -13.76 2.23 2.65
C TRP A 190 -12.53 2.64 1.81
N GLU A 191 -12.69 3.54 0.82
CA GLU A 191 -11.57 4.09 0.05
C GLU A 191 -10.75 5.07 0.91
N HIS A 192 -11.42 5.84 1.77
CA HIS A 192 -10.75 6.68 2.77
C HIS A 192 -10.05 5.85 3.84
N GLN A 193 -10.60 4.69 4.25
CA GLN A 193 -9.90 3.74 5.11
C GLN A 193 -8.61 3.24 4.44
N ALA A 194 -8.69 2.83 3.17
CA ALA A 194 -7.51 2.41 2.41
C ALA A 194 -6.47 3.53 2.29
N LEU A 195 -6.92 4.80 2.13
CA LEU A 195 -6.05 5.97 2.01
C LEU A 195 -5.24 6.25 3.29
N VAL A 196 -5.70 5.81 4.48
CA VAL A 196 -4.91 5.88 5.72
C VAL A 196 -3.56 5.21 5.55
N ARG A 197 -3.51 4.12 4.78
CA ARG A 197 -2.30 3.31 4.54
C ARG A 197 -1.73 3.54 3.15
N ALA A 198 -1.64 4.81 2.73
CA ALA A 198 -1.17 5.16 1.39
C ALA A 198 0.01 6.12 1.44
N ARG A 199 1.04 5.86 0.60
CA ARG A 199 2.22 6.72 0.43
C ARG A 199 2.87 6.55 -0.94
N LEU A 200 3.70 7.51 -1.35
CA LEU A 200 4.52 7.36 -2.55
C LEU A 200 5.59 6.28 -2.33
N VAL A 201 5.73 5.35 -3.29
CA VAL A 201 6.69 4.23 -3.21
C VAL A 201 7.68 4.21 -4.37
N ALA A 202 7.36 4.82 -5.50
CA ALA A 202 8.29 4.97 -6.61
C ALA A 202 7.84 6.11 -7.55
N GLY A 203 8.73 6.53 -8.46
CA GLY A 203 8.49 7.61 -9.40
C GLY A 203 9.09 8.94 -8.95
N SER A 204 8.45 10.06 -9.31
CA SER A 204 8.98 11.40 -9.00
C SER A 204 8.68 11.80 -7.56
N SER A 205 9.73 11.99 -6.75
CA SER A 205 9.61 12.50 -5.37
C SER A 205 8.96 13.88 -5.29
N GLN A 206 9.00 14.65 -6.37
CA GLN A 206 8.34 15.98 -6.44
C GLN A 206 6.80 15.90 -6.45
N LEU A 207 6.23 14.69 -6.62
CA LEU A 207 4.79 14.46 -6.45
C LEU A 207 4.42 14.03 -5.02
N GLU A 208 5.39 13.72 -4.19
CA GLU A 208 5.16 13.23 -2.83
C GLU A 208 4.41 14.25 -1.97
N ASP A 209 4.90 15.48 -1.92
CA ASP A 209 4.25 16.56 -1.14
C ASP A 209 2.82 16.79 -1.60
N GLY A 210 2.60 16.86 -2.93
CA GLY A 210 1.27 17.05 -3.47
C GLY A 210 0.32 15.86 -3.23
N PHE A 211 0.82 14.64 -3.16
CA PHE A 211 0.02 13.49 -2.74
C PHE A 211 -0.28 13.54 -1.24
N ARG A 212 0.72 13.85 -0.41
CA ARG A 212 0.56 13.97 1.04
C ARG A 212 -0.44 15.06 1.41
N GLU A 213 -0.42 16.21 0.71
CA GLU A 213 -1.42 17.27 0.87
C GLU A 213 -2.85 16.77 0.59
N ILE A 214 -3.05 16.06 -0.52
CA ILE A 214 -4.38 15.48 -0.85
C ILE A 214 -4.80 14.45 0.20
N ARG A 215 -3.90 13.54 0.58
CA ARG A 215 -4.17 12.54 1.61
C ARG A 215 -4.60 13.20 2.92
N ASN A 216 -3.85 14.17 3.39
CA ASN A 216 -4.15 14.88 4.63
C ASN A 216 -5.47 15.65 4.52
N GLU A 217 -5.71 16.37 3.42
CA GLU A 217 -6.97 17.07 3.16
C GLU A 217 -8.18 16.12 3.25
N VAL A 218 -8.07 14.94 2.65
CA VAL A 218 -9.15 13.94 2.67
C VAL A 218 -9.32 13.34 4.07
N LEU A 219 -8.24 12.94 4.74
CA LEU A 219 -8.30 12.29 6.04
C LEU A 219 -8.80 13.25 7.14
N MET A 220 -8.41 14.51 7.09
CA MET A 220 -8.78 15.54 8.09
C MET A 220 -10.19 16.12 7.90
N ARG A 221 -10.98 15.66 6.92
CA ARG A 221 -12.36 16.13 6.77
C ARG A 221 -13.21 15.74 7.99
N PRO A 222 -14.02 16.67 8.50
CA PRO A 222 -15.01 16.33 9.53
C PRO A 222 -15.97 15.24 9.02
N ARG A 223 -16.26 14.27 9.88
CA ARG A 223 -17.20 13.15 9.58
C ARG A 223 -18.23 13.01 10.67
N ASP A 224 -19.43 12.58 10.29
CA ASP A 224 -20.39 12.06 11.24
C ASP A 224 -19.88 10.73 11.79
N ARG A 225 -19.60 10.68 13.10
CA ARG A 225 -19.00 9.50 13.75
C ARG A 225 -19.90 8.29 13.71
N GLU A 226 -21.22 8.49 13.83
CA GLU A 226 -22.17 7.39 13.83
C GLU A 226 -22.31 6.78 12.44
N GLN A 227 -22.37 7.63 11.40
CA GLN A 227 -22.38 7.14 10.02
C GLN A 227 -21.05 6.47 9.65
N LEU A 228 -19.91 7.03 10.05
CA LEU A 228 -18.60 6.42 9.85
C LEU A 228 -18.53 5.03 10.50
N ALA A 229 -18.99 4.89 11.73
CA ALA A 229 -19.00 3.62 12.44
C ALA A 229 -19.88 2.58 11.72
N ARG A 230 -21.10 2.97 11.27
CA ARG A 230 -21.97 2.10 10.46
C ARG A 230 -21.31 1.61 9.19
N ASP A 231 -20.72 2.52 8.42
CA ASP A 231 -20.04 2.17 7.16
C ASP A 231 -18.90 1.15 7.38
N ILE A 232 -18.15 1.32 8.47
CA ILE A 232 -17.02 0.45 8.84
C ILE A 232 -17.51 -0.94 9.26
N VAL A 233 -18.54 -1.03 10.11
CA VAL A 233 -19.15 -2.29 10.56
C VAL A 233 -19.75 -3.04 9.35
N ASP A 234 -20.46 -2.35 8.48
CA ASP A 234 -21.03 -2.93 7.26
C ASP A 234 -19.94 -3.51 6.35
N MET A 235 -18.87 -2.77 6.12
CA MET A 235 -17.77 -3.23 5.27
C MET A 235 -17.06 -4.43 5.91
N ARG A 236 -16.79 -4.40 7.22
CA ARG A 236 -16.16 -5.52 7.93
C ARG A 236 -17.03 -6.78 7.89
N THR A 237 -18.32 -6.61 8.06
CA THR A 237 -19.29 -7.72 7.98
C THR A 237 -19.30 -8.36 6.60
N ARG A 238 -19.31 -7.57 5.53
CA ARG A 238 -19.19 -8.08 4.15
C ARG A 238 -17.91 -8.86 3.90
N ILE A 239 -16.77 -8.34 4.39
CA ILE A 239 -15.49 -9.05 4.28
C ILE A 239 -15.58 -10.38 5.02
N TYR A 240 -16.07 -10.41 6.25
CA TYR A 240 -16.18 -11.61 7.05
C TYR A 240 -17.09 -12.67 6.40
N GLN A 241 -18.25 -12.27 5.89
CA GLN A 241 -19.20 -13.17 5.23
C GLN A 241 -18.66 -13.81 3.95
N ASN A 242 -17.71 -13.18 3.29
CA ASN A 242 -17.06 -13.69 2.08
C ASN A 242 -15.88 -14.63 2.38
N GLN A 243 -15.51 -14.82 3.64
CA GLN A 243 -14.43 -15.74 4.03
C GLN A 243 -14.97 -17.15 4.29
N ARG A 244 -14.18 -18.14 3.95
CA ARG A 244 -14.46 -19.53 4.36
C ARG A 244 -14.09 -19.67 5.84
N PRO A 245 -15.00 -20.14 6.71
CA PRO A 245 -14.64 -20.37 8.10
C PRO A 245 -13.53 -21.45 8.20
N PRO A 246 -12.56 -21.28 9.12
CA PRO A 246 -11.54 -22.27 9.39
C PRO A 246 -12.14 -23.59 9.86
N GLU A 247 -11.42 -24.69 9.68
CA GLU A 247 -11.88 -26.03 10.10
C GLU A 247 -11.40 -26.37 11.52
N GLY A 248 -12.29 -26.94 12.34
CA GLY A 248 -11.97 -27.38 13.70
C GLY A 248 -11.70 -26.22 14.66
N ASP A 249 -10.72 -26.39 15.55
CA ASP A 249 -10.33 -25.42 16.57
C ASP A 249 -9.28 -24.40 16.04
N ARG A 250 -9.24 -24.20 14.72
CA ARG A 250 -8.32 -23.25 14.09
C ARG A 250 -9.02 -21.92 13.82
N VAL A 251 -8.23 -20.85 13.78
CA VAL A 251 -8.66 -19.49 13.44
C VAL A 251 -7.75 -18.91 12.36
N ASP A 252 -8.35 -18.19 11.41
CA ASP A 252 -7.60 -17.36 10.48
C ASP A 252 -7.17 -16.08 11.22
N ILE A 253 -5.88 -15.97 11.53
CA ILE A 253 -5.30 -14.85 12.27
C ILE A 253 -5.56 -13.50 11.61
N LYS A 254 -5.79 -13.50 10.30
CA LYS A 254 -6.05 -12.29 9.52
C LYS A 254 -7.52 -11.90 9.54
N HIS A 255 -8.43 -12.84 9.22
CA HIS A 255 -9.83 -12.51 8.91
C HIS A 255 -10.83 -12.91 9.98
N SER A 256 -10.50 -13.80 10.92
CA SER A 256 -11.41 -14.14 12.03
C SER A 256 -11.73 -12.91 12.88
N ARG A 257 -12.87 -12.95 13.60
CA ARG A 257 -13.19 -11.91 14.58
C ARG A 257 -12.11 -11.86 15.65
N GLY A 258 -11.62 -10.65 15.94
CA GLY A 258 -10.47 -10.46 16.84
C GLY A 258 -9.12 -10.62 16.14
N GLY A 259 -9.08 -10.82 14.82
CA GLY A 259 -7.86 -10.91 14.03
C GLY A 259 -7.29 -9.56 13.58
N MET A 260 -6.28 -9.63 12.69
CA MET A 260 -5.55 -8.45 12.22
C MET A 260 -6.45 -7.41 11.56
N VAL A 261 -7.41 -7.85 10.74
CA VAL A 261 -8.32 -6.93 10.02
C VAL A 261 -9.17 -6.11 10.99
N ASP A 262 -9.57 -6.66 12.14
CA ASP A 262 -10.34 -5.90 13.14
C ASP A 262 -9.46 -4.78 13.76
N ILE A 263 -8.18 -5.05 14.02
CA ILE A 263 -7.25 -4.02 14.49
C ILE A 263 -7.06 -2.94 13.42
N GLU A 264 -6.85 -3.30 12.16
CA GLU A 264 -6.72 -2.36 11.05
C GLU A 264 -7.95 -1.45 10.92
N PHE A 265 -9.14 -2.01 11.03
CA PHE A 265 -10.40 -1.28 10.94
C PHE A 265 -10.61 -0.33 12.14
N LEU A 266 -10.25 -0.75 13.35
CA LEU A 266 -10.27 0.10 14.55
C LEU A 266 -9.33 1.29 14.39
N VAL A 267 -8.09 1.07 13.95
CA VAL A 267 -7.11 2.14 13.71
C VAL A 267 -7.63 3.12 12.66
N GLN A 268 -8.13 2.60 11.54
CA GLN A 268 -8.70 3.42 10.46
C GLN A 268 -9.91 4.24 10.96
N TYR A 269 -10.77 3.64 11.78
CA TYR A 269 -11.89 4.35 12.41
C TYR A 269 -11.39 5.52 13.27
N TRP A 270 -10.47 5.28 14.21
CA TRP A 270 -9.97 6.33 15.09
C TRP A 270 -9.26 7.43 14.30
N VAL A 271 -8.46 7.07 13.29
CA VAL A 271 -7.82 8.07 12.43
C VAL A 271 -8.85 8.92 11.70
N LEU A 272 -9.87 8.32 11.09
CA LEU A 272 -10.88 9.07 10.33
C LEU A 272 -11.82 9.88 11.23
N ALA A 273 -12.08 9.40 12.45
CA ALA A 273 -12.92 10.10 13.44
C ALA A 273 -12.18 11.26 14.12
N GLU A 274 -10.86 11.13 14.33
CA GLU A 274 -10.06 12.04 15.15
C GLU A 274 -8.97 12.78 14.38
N ALA A 275 -8.95 12.70 13.03
CA ALA A 275 -7.86 13.22 12.21
C ALA A 275 -7.52 14.70 12.48
N ASN A 276 -8.54 15.54 12.76
CA ASN A 276 -8.32 16.94 13.12
C ASN A 276 -7.56 17.10 14.46
N SER A 277 -7.72 16.15 15.38
CA SER A 277 -7.04 16.14 16.67
C SER A 277 -5.63 15.55 16.58
N ILE A 278 -5.42 14.62 15.63
CA ILE A 278 -4.11 14.00 15.39
C ILE A 278 -3.14 15.01 14.78
N GLY A 279 -3.62 15.85 13.85
CA GLY A 279 -2.78 16.78 13.08
C GLY A 279 -2.00 16.09 11.93
N SER A 280 -1.60 16.87 10.94
CA SER A 280 -0.97 16.36 9.70
C SER A 280 0.33 15.59 9.95
N ASP A 281 1.11 16.00 10.95
CA ASP A 281 2.45 15.48 11.21
C ASP A 281 2.45 14.09 11.87
N CYS A 282 1.30 13.69 12.45
CA CYS A 282 1.11 12.40 13.11
C CYS A 282 0.21 11.43 12.28
N LEU A 283 -0.15 11.80 11.05
CA LEU A 283 -0.87 10.93 10.12
C LEU A 283 0.08 9.92 9.44
N TYR A 284 0.68 9.04 10.24
CA TYR A 284 1.51 7.92 9.74
C TYR A 284 0.70 7.02 8.79
N SER A 285 1.37 6.10 8.11
CA SER A 285 0.71 5.13 7.23
C SER A 285 0.68 3.71 7.81
N ASP A 286 1.46 3.45 8.85
CA ASP A 286 1.49 2.16 9.54
C ASP A 286 0.64 2.15 10.81
N ASN A 287 0.03 0.99 11.11
CA ASN A 287 -0.89 0.86 12.24
C ASN A 287 -0.21 1.05 13.61
N ILE A 288 1.03 0.61 13.76
CA ILE A 288 1.75 0.67 15.04
C ILE A 288 2.07 2.12 15.41
N SER A 289 2.59 2.90 14.47
CA SER A 289 2.86 4.33 14.67
C SER A 289 1.58 5.12 14.90
N LEU A 290 0.50 4.78 14.19
CA LEU A 290 -0.81 5.40 14.40
C LEU A 290 -1.37 5.11 15.78
N LEU A 291 -1.33 3.87 16.28
CA LEU A 291 -1.76 3.51 17.64
C LEU A 291 -0.95 4.24 18.69
N LYS A 292 0.36 4.35 18.54
CA LYS A 292 1.23 5.11 19.43
C LYS A 292 0.87 6.59 19.45
N ALA A 293 0.67 7.21 18.27
CA ALA A 293 0.28 8.61 18.16
C ALA A 293 -1.09 8.89 18.80
N LEU A 294 -2.09 8.05 18.51
CA LEU A 294 -3.42 8.14 19.08
C LEU A 294 -3.39 8.08 20.61
N TYR A 295 -2.59 7.17 21.18
CA TYR A 295 -2.43 7.05 22.63
C TYR A 295 -1.72 8.28 23.25
N GLN A 296 -0.63 8.75 22.64
CA GLN A 296 0.10 9.94 23.10
C GLN A 296 -0.77 11.20 23.11
N LEU A 297 -1.71 11.29 22.18
CA LEU A 297 -2.68 12.38 22.07
C LEU A 297 -3.91 12.18 22.97
N ASN A 298 -3.98 11.10 23.77
CA ASN A 298 -5.12 10.71 24.60
C ASN A 298 -6.44 10.53 23.81
N LEU A 299 -6.36 10.07 22.57
CA LEU A 299 -7.51 9.80 21.70
C LEU A 299 -7.99 8.36 21.83
N ILE A 300 -7.17 7.47 22.37
CA ILE A 300 -7.49 6.08 22.71
C ILE A 300 -7.03 5.75 24.12
N THR A 301 -7.62 4.73 24.72
CA THR A 301 -7.29 4.25 26.07
C THR A 301 -6.01 3.41 26.10
N ALA A 302 -5.46 3.17 27.29
CA ALA A 302 -4.31 2.29 27.48
C ALA A 302 -4.60 0.85 26.99
N ALA A 303 -5.82 0.32 27.23
CA ALA A 303 -6.22 -1.00 26.73
C ALA A 303 -6.21 -1.07 25.19
N GLN A 304 -6.72 -0.02 24.54
CA GLN A 304 -6.71 0.08 23.07
C GLN A 304 -5.30 0.24 22.51
N SER A 305 -4.39 0.90 23.21
CA SER A 305 -2.98 1.02 22.76
C SER A 305 -2.23 -0.31 22.74
N GLN A 306 -2.63 -1.29 23.58
CA GLN A 306 -2.05 -2.64 23.59
C GLN A 306 -2.30 -3.41 22.28
N LEU A 307 -3.25 -2.97 21.46
CA LEU A 307 -3.45 -3.52 20.11
C LEU A 307 -2.18 -3.45 19.24
N ALA A 308 -1.25 -2.53 19.52
CA ALA A 308 0.03 -2.48 18.81
C ALA A 308 0.89 -3.74 19.08
N GLU A 309 0.96 -4.21 20.32
CA GLU A 309 1.70 -5.42 20.70
C GLU A 309 1.01 -6.68 20.15
N ILE A 310 -0.32 -6.72 20.21
CA ILE A 310 -1.12 -7.82 19.63
C ILE A 310 -0.89 -7.88 18.12
N TYR A 311 -0.93 -6.75 17.44
CA TYR A 311 -0.72 -6.67 16.00
C TYR A 311 0.68 -7.14 15.59
N GLN A 312 1.73 -6.77 16.35
CA GLN A 312 3.08 -7.29 16.15
C GLN A 312 3.17 -8.81 16.37
N SER A 313 2.50 -9.32 17.41
CA SER A 313 2.43 -10.76 17.66
C SER A 313 1.78 -11.51 16.51
N TYR A 314 0.68 -10.98 15.97
CA TYR A 314 -0.01 -11.55 14.80
C TYR A 314 0.87 -11.53 13.55
N HIS A 315 1.61 -10.45 13.31
CA HIS A 315 2.58 -10.39 12.21
C HIS A 315 3.64 -11.47 12.32
N ARG A 316 4.21 -11.67 13.52
CA ARG A 316 5.20 -12.72 13.76
C ARG A 316 4.64 -14.11 13.43
N LEU A 317 3.45 -14.43 13.94
CA LEU A 317 2.80 -15.73 13.67
C LEU A 317 2.49 -15.93 12.17
N LEU A 318 2.10 -14.86 11.50
CA LEU A 318 1.87 -14.88 10.05
C LEU A 318 3.17 -15.15 9.27
N HIS A 319 4.28 -14.49 9.63
CA HIS A 319 5.58 -14.73 9.02
C HIS A 319 6.06 -16.17 9.24
N GLU A 320 5.98 -16.68 10.45
CA GLU A 320 6.32 -18.07 10.79
C GLU A 320 5.51 -19.05 9.93
N SER A 321 4.19 -18.84 9.81
CA SER A 321 3.31 -19.69 8.99
C SER A 321 3.71 -19.64 7.50
N VAL A 322 4.00 -18.46 6.97
CA VAL A 322 4.41 -18.30 5.58
C VAL A 322 5.76 -18.96 5.31
N LEU A 323 6.74 -18.81 6.19
CA LEU A 323 8.05 -19.45 6.06
C LEU A 323 7.96 -20.99 6.11
N GLN A 324 7.00 -21.53 6.87
CA GLN A 324 6.71 -22.96 6.95
C GLN A 324 5.81 -23.46 5.79
N ASN A 325 5.45 -22.58 4.85
CA ASN A 325 4.50 -22.87 3.77
C ASN A 325 3.14 -23.36 4.28
N GLN A 326 2.68 -22.81 5.41
CA GLN A 326 1.39 -23.10 6.03
C GLN A 326 0.38 -21.97 5.73
N SER A 327 -0.91 -22.25 5.94
CA SER A 327 -1.96 -21.23 5.87
C SER A 327 -1.86 -20.26 7.05
N ALA A 328 -2.52 -19.10 6.94
CA ALA A 328 -2.67 -18.14 8.04
C ALA A 328 -3.61 -18.66 9.17
N GLU A 329 -4.03 -19.92 9.12
CA GLU A 329 -4.82 -20.56 10.14
C GLU A 329 -3.91 -21.15 11.23
N ILE A 330 -4.18 -20.81 12.47
CA ILE A 330 -3.44 -21.29 13.64
C ILE A 330 -4.41 -21.89 14.67
N ASP A 331 -3.88 -22.60 15.66
CA ASP A 331 -4.66 -23.10 16.78
C ASP A 331 -5.22 -21.92 17.60
N ALA A 332 -6.53 -21.88 17.82
CA ALA A 332 -7.21 -20.81 18.54
C ALA A 332 -6.64 -20.58 19.95
N VAL A 333 -6.26 -21.65 20.64
CA VAL A 333 -5.69 -21.61 22.01
C VAL A 333 -4.45 -20.70 22.10
N LEU A 334 -3.68 -20.58 21.01
CA LEU A 334 -2.45 -19.77 21.01
C LEU A 334 -2.70 -18.26 21.09
N ILE A 335 -3.89 -17.78 20.68
CA ILE A 335 -4.21 -16.35 20.58
C ILE A 335 -5.58 -15.98 21.16
N ASP A 336 -6.23 -16.88 21.91
CA ASP A 336 -7.58 -16.68 22.44
C ASP A 336 -7.70 -15.41 23.32
N GLU A 337 -6.72 -15.18 24.19
CA GLU A 337 -6.66 -13.98 25.03
C GLU A 337 -6.53 -12.70 24.18
N GLN A 338 -5.66 -12.70 23.18
CA GLN A 338 -5.45 -11.57 22.27
C GLN A 338 -6.71 -11.30 21.45
N MET A 339 -7.32 -12.35 20.87
CA MET A 339 -8.58 -12.20 20.13
C MET A 339 -9.71 -11.65 21.00
N THR A 340 -9.80 -12.11 22.24
CA THR A 340 -10.75 -11.59 23.21
C THR A 340 -10.53 -10.10 23.48
N GLN A 341 -9.29 -9.68 23.63
CA GLN A 341 -8.93 -8.27 23.87
C GLN A 341 -9.28 -7.40 22.64
N VAL A 342 -8.99 -7.86 21.42
CA VAL A 342 -9.37 -7.15 20.19
C VAL A 342 -10.89 -7.05 20.07
N ASN A 343 -11.62 -8.15 20.33
CA ASN A 343 -13.09 -8.16 20.30
C ASN A 343 -13.70 -7.21 21.35
N ASN A 344 -13.11 -7.10 22.54
CA ASN A 344 -13.56 -6.12 23.54
C ASN A 344 -13.37 -4.68 23.03
N CYS A 345 -12.21 -4.35 22.43
CA CYS A 345 -11.99 -3.03 21.84
C CYS A 345 -12.97 -2.74 20.68
N TRP A 346 -13.30 -3.77 19.88
CA TRP A 346 -14.30 -3.68 18.82
C TRP A 346 -15.70 -3.38 19.39
N ASN A 347 -16.11 -4.12 20.39
CA ASN A 347 -17.41 -3.94 21.04
C ASN A 347 -17.54 -2.60 21.75
N ASP A 348 -16.47 -2.09 22.36
CA ASP A 348 -16.43 -0.75 22.97
C ASP A 348 -16.69 0.36 21.93
N CYS A 349 -16.20 0.17 20.69
CA CYS A 349 -16.38 1.14 19.61
C CYS A 349 -17.71 0.97 18.85
N PHE A 350 -18.16 -0.27 18.62
CA PHE A 350 -19.20 -0.59 17.65
C PHE A 350 -20.34 -1.48 18.18
N GLY A 351 -20.25 -1.99 19.42
CA GLY A 351 -21.18 -3.00 19.93
C GLY A 351 -22.66 -2.57 19.97
N LEU A 352 -22.95 -1.26 19.97
CA LEU A 352 -24.31 -0.74 19.87
C LEU A 352 -24.89 -0.81 18.44
N LEU A 353 -24.06 -1.01 17.44
CA LEU A 353 -24.45 -1.03 16.02
C LEU A 353 -24.60 -2.46 15.47
N GLU A 354 -24.10 -3.48 16.18
CA GLU A 354 -24.20 -4.89 15.78
C GLU A 354 -25.46 -5.58 16.36
N ASN A 355 -26.27 -4.86 17.16
CA ASN A 355 -27.58 -5.28 17.70
C ASN A 355 -28.68 -4.64 16.85
#